data_03a0e84174271e663e5f842ab68f323d
#
_entry.id   03a0e84174271e663e5f842ab68f323d
#
_cell.length_a   1.000
_cell.length_b   1.000
_cell.length_c   1.000
_cell.angle_alpha   90.00
_cell.angle_beta   90.00
_cell.angle_gamma   90.00
#
_symmetry.space_group_name_H-M   'P 1'
#
loop_
_entity.id
_entity.type
_entity.pdbx_description
1 polymer ?
#
loop_
_entity_poly.entity_id
_entity_poly.type
_entity_poly.pdbx_seq_one_letter_code
_entity_poly.pdbx_strand_id
1 'polypeptide(L)'
;MTELERYILDNREEFDCAPVPANSRERFMACVAAEKRKRRIRFASMATTGIAAASAALVVLTHDPDMEKVLEKHYTRLAEKELDIITLAEANHPYEMEEVLNSIHSITFEAIPLEDQLPDELSNRDRVRILNDYYNQKYEALESLMAHL
;
A
#
# COMPACT_ATOMS: atom_id res chain seq x y z
N MET A 1 14.68 10.76 -37.14
CA MET A 1 14.28 12.16 -36.94
C MET A 1 12.91 12.34 -37.58
N THR A 2 11.88 12.60 -36.79
CA THR A 2 10.50 12.75 -37.25
C THR A 2 10.29 14.12 -37.91
N GLU A 3 9.26 14.27 -38.77
CA GLU A 3 8.92 15.58 -39.37
C GLU A 3 8.69 16.65 -38.29
N LEU A 4 8.10 16.27 -37.16
CA LEU A 4 7.87 17.16 -36.02
C LEU A 4 9.18 17.66 -35.40
N GLU A 5 10.18 16.79 -35.24
CA GLU A 5 11.49 17.19 -34.71
C GLU A 5 12.20 18.19 -35.62
N ARG A 6 12.08 17.97 -36.92
CA ARG A 6 12.64 18.90 -37.94
C ARG A 6 11.92 20.24 -37.87
N TYR A 7 10.58 20.26 -37.83
CA TYR A 7 9.80 21.48 -37.72
C TYR A 7 10.14 22.29 -36.46
N ILE A 8 10.31 21.63 -35.31
CA ILE A 8 10.69 22.28 -34.04
C ILE A 8 12.12 22.87 -34.13
N LEU A 9 13.06 22.18 -34.81
CA LEU A 9 14.42 22.67 -34.96
C LEU A 9 14.50 23.86 -35.92
N ASP A 10 13.74 23.82 -37.02
CA ASP A 10 13.74 24.88 -38.05
C ASP A 10 13.04 26.15 -37.53
N ASN A 11 12.09 26.04 -36.62
CA ASN A 11 11.36 27.18 -36.03
C ASN A 11 11.78 27.51 -34.60
N ARG A 12 12.92 27.01 -34.13
CA ARG A 12 13.39 27.17 -32.75
C ARG A 12 13.39 28.61 -32.28
N GLU A 13 13.78 29.56 -33.13
CA GLU A 13 13.83 30.98 -32.79
C GLU A 13 12.43 31.56 -32.49
N GLU A 14 11.37 31.08 -33.15
CA GLU A 14 9.99 31.51 -32.87
C GLU A 14 9.49 30.97 -31.53
N PHE A 15 9.92 29.77 -31.12
CA PHE A 15 9.55 29.16 -29.82
C PHE A 15 10.31 29.78 -28.66
N ASP A 16 11.54 30.23 -28.86
CA ASP A 16 12.38 30.84 -27.83
C ASP A 16 12.12 32.35 -27.62
N CYS A 17 11.27 32.98 -28.44
CA CYS A 17 10.99 34.43 -28.38
C CYS A 17 10.07 34.84 -27.22
N ALA A 18 9.36 33.93 -26.59
CA ALA A 18 8.51 34.25 -25.46
C ALA A 18 9.34 34.28 -24.16
N PRO A 19 9.49 35.42 -23.47
CA PRO A 19 10.20 35.45 -22.20
C PRO A 19 9.49 34.54 -21.20
N VAL A 20 10.20 33.48 -20.75
CA VAL A 20 9.67 32.60 -19.72
C VAL A 20 9.45 33.43 -18.46
N PRO A 21 8.21 33.46 -17.90
CA PRO A 21 7.94 34.23 -16.69
C PRO A 21 8.94 33.89 -15.60
N ALA A 22 9.52 34.89 -14.96
CA ALA A 22 10.63 34.75 -13.98
C ALA A 22 10.39 33.69 -12.89
N ASN A 23 9.13 33.36 -12.61
CA ASN A 23 8.73 32.41 -11.56
C ASN A 23 8.16 31.09 -12.11
N SER A 24 8.26 30.80 -13.41
CA SER A 24 7.68 29.59 -14.01
C SER A 24 8.32 28.30 -13.48
N ARG A 25 9.63 28.30 -13.27
CA ARG A 25 10.37 27.18 -12.67
C ARG A 25 9.93 26.93 -11.22
N GLU A 26 9.80 27.98 -10.43
CA GLU A 26 9.36 27.88 -9.03
C GLU A 26 7.92 27.40 -8.93
N ARG A 27 7.02 27.91 -9.79
CA ARG A 27 5.63 27.46 -9.87
C ARG A 27 5.53 25.98 -10.30
N PHE A 28 6.32 25.56 -11.28
CA PHE A 28 6.37 24.17 -11.70
C PHE A 28 6.87 23.26 -10.58
N MET A 29 7.98 23.64 -9.91
CA MET A 29 8.50 22.88 -8.77
C MET A 29 7.54 22.85 -7.59
N ALA A 30 6.81 23.93 -7.33
CA ALA A 30 5.77 23.96 -6.30
C ALA A 30 4.58 23.06 -6.66
N CYS A 31 4.14 23.00 -7.93
CA CYS A 31 3.12 22.08 -8.41
C CYS A 31 3.55 20.62 -8.25
N VAL A 32 4.77 20.28 -8.68
CA VAL A 32 5.32 18.91 -8.54
C VAL A 32 5.43 18.52 -7.07
N ALA A 33 5.89 19.44 -6.21
CA ALA A 33 5.97 19.20 -4.76
C ALA A 33 4.57 19.02 -4.12
N ALA A 34 3.59 19.82 -4.54
CA ALA A 34 2.21 19.71 -4.08
C ALA A 34 1.55 18.39 -4.54
N GLU A 35 1.83 17.94 -5.76
CA GLU A 35 1.36 16.66 -6.30
C GLU A 35 1.96 15.46 -5.54
N LYS A 36 3.29 15.48 -5.32
CA LYS A 36 3.97 14.48 -4.48
C LYS A 36 3.42 14.45 -3.05
N ARG A 37 3.14 15.63 -2.46
CA ARG A 37 2.55 15.72 -1.12
C ARG A 37 1.13 15.16 -1.07
N LYS A 38 0.29 15.45 -2.08
CA LYS A 38 -1.07 14.88 -2.19
C LYS A 38 -1.04 13.36 -2.35
N ARG A 39 -0.12 12.82 -3.18
CA ARG A 39 0.08 11.38 -3.30
C ARG A 39 0.47 10.76 -1.97
N ARG A 40 1.50 11.29 -1.29
CA ARG A 40 1.93 10.80 0.04
C ARG A 40 0.81 10.82 1.08
N ILE A 41 -0.03 11.86 1.09
CA ILE A 41 -1.17 11.95 2.01
C ILE A 41 -2.23 10.89 1.66
N ARG A 42 -2.53 10.66 0.38
CA ARG A 42 -3.46 9.61 -0.05
C ARG A 42 -2.94 8.21 0.32
N PHE A 43 -1.66 7.94 0.11
CA PHE A 43 -1.04 6.66 0.49
C PHE A 43 -0.98 6.49 2.02
N ALA A 44 -0.61 7.51 2.76
CA ALA A 44 -0.63 7.48 4.21
C ALA A 44 -2.06 7.26 4.76
N SER A 45 -3.10 7.84 4.17
CA SER A 45 -4.48 7.64 4.59
C SER A 45 -5.00 6.23 4.23
N MET A 46 -4.57 5.63 3.13
CA MET A 46 -4.91 4.24 2.80
C MET A 46 -4.19 3.24 3.70
N ALA A 47 -2.90 3.44 3.97
CA ALA A 47 -2.15 2.60 4.91
C ALA A 47 -2.72 2.70 6.35
N THR A 48 -3.13 3.88 6.79
CA THR A 48 -3.75 4.06 8.12
C THR A 48 -5.16 3.46 8.20
N THR A 49 -5.89 3.31 7.10
CA THR A 49 -7.23 2.67 7.12
C THR A 49 -7.11 1.15 7.32
N GLY A 50 -6.10 0.51 6.73
CA GLY A 50 -5.79 -0.90 6.97
C GLY A 50 -5.35 -1.16 8.42
N ILE A 51 -4.46 -0.33 8.96
CA ILE A 51 -3.95 -0.43 10.34
C ILE A 51 -5.05 -0.09 11.37
N ALA A 52 -5.95 0.86 11.07
CA ALA A 52 -7.05 1.23 11.98
C ALA A 52 -8.13 0.14 12.05
N ALA A 53 -8.37 -0.62 10.97
CA ALA A 53 -9.28 -1.77 11.00
C ALA A 53 -8.70 -2.92 11.85
N ALA A 54 -7.39 -3.16 11.76
CA ALA A 54 -6.71 -4.15 12.60
C ALA A 54 -6.72 -3.78 14.09
N SER A 55 -6.54 -2.49 14.43
CA SER A 55 -6.57 -2.05 15.84
C SER A 55 -7.97 -2.01 16.48
N ALA A 56 -9.03 -1.86 15.69
CA ALA A 56 -10.41 -1.92 16.20
C ALA A 56 -10.84 -3.36 16.54
N ALA A 57 -10.32 -4.37 15.86
CA ALA A 57 -10.57 -5.78 16.17
C ALA A 57 -9.89 -6.19 17.49
N LEU A 58 -8.80 -5.54 17.87
CA LEU A 58 -8.04 -5.85 19.11
C LEU A 58 -8.81 -5.56 20.40
N VAL A 59 -9.80 -4.67 20.36
CA VAL A 59 -10.53 -4.21 21.57
C VAL A 59 -11.61 -5.20 22.03
N VAL A 60 -12.02 -6.16 21.20
CA VAL A 60 -13.15 -7.07 21.49
C VAL A 60 -12.72 -8.42 22.09
N LEU A 61 -11.45 -8.76 22.08
CA LEU A 61 -10.94 -10.09 22.46
C LEU A 61 -10.39 -10.16 23.90
N THR A 62 -11.21 -9.89 24.91
CA THR A 62 -10.77 -9.84 26.31
C THR A 62 -10.85 -11.17 27.07
N HIS A 63 -10.73 -12.35 26.45
CA HIS A 63 -10.93 -13.59 27.21
C HIS A 63 -9.82 -14.64 27.15
N ASP A 64 -8.82 -14.55 26.27
CA ASP A 64 -7.69 -15.49 26.28
C ASP A 64 -6.37 -14.77 25.92
N PRO A 65 -5.46 -14.55 26.89
CA PRO A 65 -4.21 -13.83 26.64
C PRO A 65 -3.30 -14.49 25.61
N ASP A 66 -3.40 -15.81 25.43
CA ASP A 66 -2.58 -16.52 24.46
C ASP A 66 -3.09 -16.30 23.02
N MET A 67 -4.40 -16.25 22.84
CA MET A 67 -5.04 -15.97 21.55
C MET A 67 -4.76 -14.53 21.12
N GLU A 68 -4.90 -13.57 22.02
CA GLU A 68 -4.63 -12.16 21.76
C GLU A 68 -3.18 -11.94 21.28
N LYS A 69 -2.21 -12.56 21.95
CA LYS A 69 -0.80 -12.50 21.56
C LYS A 69 -0.54 -13.10 20.17
N VAL A 70 -1.23 -14.20 19.83
CA VAL A 70 -1.11 -14.83 18.53
C VAL A 70 -1.64 -13.91 17.44
N LEU A 71 -2.81 -13.30 17.65
CA LEU A 71 -3.42 -12.35 16.72
C LEU A 71 -2.57 -11.08 16.56
N GLU A 72 -2.13 -10.47 17.66
CA GLU A 72 -1.23 -9.31 17.64
C GLU A 72 0.01 -9.59 16.78
N LYS A 73 0.63 -10.75 16.97
CA LYS A 73 1.78 -11.16 16.18
C LYS A 73 1.46 -11.25 14.69
N HIS A 74 0.32 -11.83 14.32
CA HIS A 74 -0.09 -11.95 12.93
C HIS A 74 -0.39 -10.58 12.31
N TYR A 75 -1.14 -9.73 12.99
CA TYR A 75 -1.46 -8.38 12.50
C TYR A 75 -0.21 -7.51 12.35
N THR A 76 0.70 -7.58 13.32
CA THR A 76 1.99 -6.86 13.23
C THR A 76 2.78 -7.32 12.01
N ARG A 77 2.89 -8.64 11.81
CA ARG A 77 3.63 -9.19 10.68
C ARG A 77 2.98 -8.89 9.33
N LEU A 78 1.64 -8.86 9.24
CA LEU A 78 0.94 -8.43 8.03
C LEU A 78 1.26 -6.98 7.72
N ALA A 79 1.12 -6.08 8.70
CA ALA A 79 1.41 -4.66 8.52
C ALA A 79 2.85 -4.38 8.10
N GLU A 80 3.83 -5.12 8.65
CA GLU A 80 5.23 -5.04 8.24
C GLU A 80 5.40 -5.45 6.76
N LYS A 81 4.81 -6.58 6.35
CA LYS A 81 4.89 -7.05 4.96
C LYS A 81 4.19 -6.11 3.98
N GLU A 82 3.03 -5.57 4.33
CA GLU A 82 2.35 -4.55 3.52
C GLU A 82 3.26 -3.33 3.30
N LEU A 83 3.89 -2.85 4.37
CA LEU A 83 4.80 -1.70 4.31
C LEU A 83 6.02 -1.98 3.41
N ASP A 84 6.61 -3.17 3.53
CA ASP A 84 7.75 -3.59 2.72
C ASP A 84 7.38 -3.62 1.22
N ILE A 85 6.21 -4.18 0.87
CA ILE A 85 5.71 -4.23 -0.51
C ILE A 85 5.46 -2.82 -1.04
N ILE A 86 4.82 -1.95 -0.27
CA ILE A 86 4.55 -0.56 -0.66
C ILE A 86 5.87 0.18 -0.91
N THR A 87 6.85 0.01 -0.03
CA THR A 87 8.16 0.65 -0.16
C THR A 87 8.90 0.16 -1.42
N LEU A 88 8.84 -1.15 -1.69
CA LEU A 88 9.46 -1.74 -2.87
C LEU A 88 8.76 -1.26 -4.16
N ALA A 89 7.43 -1.24 -4.18
CA ALA A 89 6.64 -0.78 -5.31
C ALA A 89 6.85 0.72 -5.60
N GLU A 90 6.94 1.57 -4.56
CA GLU A 90 7.28 2.99 -4.75
C GLU A 90 8.65 3.18 -5.42
N ALA A 91 9.62 2.32 -5.10
CA ALA A 91 10.97 2.41 -5.65
C ALA A 91 11.06 1.91 -7.11
N ASN A 92 10.40 0.79 -7.43
CA ASN A 92 10.57 0.08 -8.69
C ASN A 92 9.43 0.35 -9.68
N HIS A 93 8.19 0.46 -9.20
CA HIS A 93 6.96 0.51 -10.01
C HIS A 93 6.03 1.67 -9.62
N PRO A 94 6.48 2.94 -9.64
CA PRO A 94 5.70 4.07 -9.14
C PRO A 94 4.40 4.33 -9.92
N TYR A 95 4.29 3.83 -11.15
CA TYR A 95 3.10 3.99 -11.99
C TYR A 95 2.04 2.90 -11.76
N GLU A 96 2.42 1.78 -11.14
CA GLU A 96 1.56 0.62 -10.86
C GLU A 96 1.08 0.57 -9.41
N MET A 97 1.34 1.62 -8.63
CA MET A 97 1.03 1.67 -7.20
C MET A 97 -0.43 1.39 -6.87
N GLU A 98 -1.37 1.84 -7.71
CA GLU A 98 -2.80 1.60 -7.48
C GLU A 98 -3.13 0.11 -7.61
N GLU A 99 -2.55 -0.57 -8.58
CA GLU A 99 -2.73 -2.01 -8.79
C GLU A 99 -2.10 -2.83 -7.65
N VAL A 100 -0.91 -2.43 -7.21
CA VAL A 100 -0.24 -3.06 -6.05
C VAL A 100 -1.06 -2.90 -4.78
N LEU A 101 -1.58 -1.70 -4.50
CA LEU A 101 -2.44 -1.45 -3.33
C LEU A 101 -3.74 -2.24 -3.39
N ASN A 102 -4.37 -2.36 -4.56
CA ASN A 102 -5.56 -3.18 -4.75
C ASN A 102 -5.24 -4.67 -4.52
N SER A 103 -4.08 -5.14 -4.95
CA SER A 103 -3.62 -6.50 -4.74
C SER A 103 -3.37 -6.80 -3.25
N ILE A 104 -2.68 -5.91 -2.55
CA ILE A 104 -2.49 -6.00 -1.09
C ILE A 104 -3.86 -6.06 -0.40
N HIS A 105 -4.76 -5.12 -0.73
CA HIS A 105 -6.09 -5.07 -0.14
C HIS A 105 -6.87 -6.36 -0.38
N SER A 106 -6.81 -6.94 -1.58
CA SER A 106 -7.51 -8.20 -1.91
C SER A 106 -7.02 -9.39 -1.10
N ILE A 107 -5.73 -9.39 -0.68
CA ILE A 107 -5.13 -10.46 0.12
C ILE A 107 -5.43 -10.26 1.61
N THR A 108 -5.35 -9.02 2.09
CA THR A 108 -5.36 -8.74 3.54
C THR A 108 -6.73 -8.37 4.09
N PHE A 109 -7.61 -7.82 3.26
CA PHE A 109 -8.94 -7.39 3.70
C PHE A 109 -9.82 -8.57 4.16
N GLU A 110 -10.45 -8.38 5.29
CA GLU A 110 -11.44 -9.28 5.86
C GLU A 110 -12.68 -8.48 6.26
N ALA A 111 -13.83 -8.82 5.69
CA ALA A 111 -15.10 -8.19 6.08
C ALA A 111 -15.50 -8.56 7.52
N ILE A 112 -15.20 -9.79 7.92
CA ILE A 112 -15.34 -10.32 9.27
C ILE A 112 -14.02 -11.04 9.57
N PRO A 113 -13.32 -10.71 10.65
CA PRO A 113 -12.10 -11.41 11.04
C PRO A 113 -12.33 -12.92 11.21
N LEU A 114 -11.34 -13.74 10.82
CA LEU A 114 -11.49 -15.20 10.88
C LEU A 114 -11.74 -15.69 12.31
N GLU A 115 -11.14 -15.06 13.30
CA GLU A 115 -11.34 -15.40 14.71
C GLU A 115 -12.80 -15.30 15.15
N ASP A 116 -13.56 -14.35 14.60
CA ASP A 116 -14.99 -14.17 14.89
C ASP A 116 -15.88 -15.19 14.16
N GLN A 117 -15.32 -15.88 13.16
CA GLN A 117 -16.02 -16.90 12.38
C GLN A 117 -15.80 -18.32 12.94
N LEU A 118 -14.83 -18.49 13.84
CA LEU A 118 -14.51 -19.79 14.39
C LEU A 118 -15.57 -20.22 15.43
N PRO A 119 -16.07 -21.47 15.36
CA PRO A 119 -17.03 -21.99 16.33
C PRO A 119 -16.50 -21.92 17.77
N ASP A 120 -17.39 -21.61 18.72
CA ASP A 120 -17.03 -21.51 20.13
C ASP A 120 -16.63 -22.84 20.76
N GLU A 121 -17.05 -23.95 20.16
CA GLU A 121 -16.74 -25.31 20.61
C GLU A 121 -15.28 -25.73 20.32
N LEU A 122 -14.57 -25.00 19.48
CA LEU A 122 -13.16 -25.32 19.16
C LEU A 122 -12.26 -25.06 20.38
N SER A 123 -11.32 -25.99 20.59
CA SER A 123 -10.26 -25.76 21.57
C SER A 123 -9.37 -24.59 21.17
N ASN A 124 -8.82 -23.85 22.14
CA ASN A 124 -7.88 -22.76 21.85
C ASN A 124 -6.69 -23.22 20.99
N ARG A 125 -6.24 -24.44 21.17
CA ARG A 125 -5.17 -25.04 20.37
C ARG A 125 -5.57 -25.21 18.90
N ASP A 126 -6.79 -25.63 18.64
CA ASP A 126 -7.28 -25.81 17.27
C ASP A 126 -7.55 -24.46 16.60
N ARG A 127 -8.10 -23.49 17.34
CA ARG A 127 -8.28 -22.11 16.88
C ARG A 127 -6.93 -21.50 16.48
N VAL A 128 -5.92 -21.59 17.34
CA VAL A 128 -4.57 -21.08 17.05
C VAL A 128 -3.97 -21.76 15.82
N ARG A 129 -4.17 -23.08 15.65
CA ARG A 129 -3.69 -23.79 14.46
C ARG A 129 -4.36 -23.27 13.19
N ILE A 130 -5.69 -23.14 13.18
CA ILE A 130 -6.44 -22.62 12.03
C ILE A 130 -6.00 -21.19 11.68
N LEU A 131 -5.86 -20.33 12.68
CA LEU A 131 -5.37 -18.97 12.48
C LEU A 131 -3.96 -18.93 11.91
N ASN A 132 -3.04 -19.73 12.46
CA ASN A 132 -1.68 -19.82 11.91
C ASN A 132 -1.66 -20.28 10.44
N ASP A 133 -2.43 -21.29 10.10
CA ASP A 133 -2.51 -21.81 8.72
C ASP A 133 -3.09 -20.75 7.77
N TYR A 134 -4.12 -20.04 8.20
CA TYR A 134 -4.76 -18.99 7.43
C TYR A 134 -3.84 -17.80 7.19
N TYR A 135 -3.22 -17.26 8.25
CA TYR A 135 -2.31 -16.13 8.11
C TYR A 135 -1.02 -16.50 7.35
N ASN A 136 -0.55 -17.75 7.45
CA ASN A 136 0.57 -18.21 6.64
C ASN A 136 0.25 -18.19 5.15
N GLN A 137 -0.97 -18.57 4.74
CA GLN A 137 -1.40 -18.45 3.34
C GLN A 137 -1.40 -16.98 2.86
N LYS A 138 -1.84 -16.05 3.70
CA LYS A 138 -1.75 -14.62 3.38
C LYS A 138 -0.31 -14.15 3.24
N TYR A 139 0.60 -14.60 4.11
CA TYR A 139 2.02 -14.27 4.00
C TYR A 139 2.63 -14.79 2.71
N GLU A 140 2.33 -16.02 2.31
CA GLU A 140 2.79 -16.60 1.06
C GLU A 140 2.27 -15.81 -0.15
N ALA A 141 1.01 -15.39 -0.13
CA ALA A 141 0.43 -14.57 -1.18
C ALA A 141 1.12 -13.18 -1.28
N LEU A 142 1.40 -12.53 -0.14
CA LEU A 142 2.14 -11.26 -0.11
C LEU A 142 3.59 -11.42 -0.56
N GLU A 143 4.26 -12.52 -0.18
CA GLU A 143 5.62 -12.84 -0.65
C GLU A 143 5.64 -13.10 -2.17
N SER A 144 4.62 -13.77 -2.69
CA SER A 144 4.47 -13.94 -4.13
C SER A 144 4.27 -12.61 -4.85
N LEU A 145 3.46 -11.70 -4.30
CA LEU A 145 3.28 -10.36 -4.84
C LEU A 145 4.61 -9.60 -4.84
N MET A 146 5.34 -9.64 -3.73
CA MET A 146 6.65 -8.98 -3.60
C MET A 146 7.69 -9.50 -4.59
N ALA A 147 7.65 -10.81 -4.92
CA ALA A 147 8.57 -11.42 -5.87
C ALA A 147 8.31 -10.99 -7.34
N HIS A 148 7.17 -10.37 -7.63
CA HIS A 148 6.81 -9.88 -8.96
C HIS A 148 7.03 -8.36 -9.13
N LEU A 149 7.46 -7.68 -8.06
CA LEU A 149 7.81 -6.26 -8.04
C LEU A 149 9.33 -6.05 -8.20
#